data_90aee311ca8587fcac6673ca3ad663e8
#
_entry.id   90aee311ca8587fcac6673ca3ad663e8
#
_cell.length_a   1.000
_cell.length_b   1.000
_cell.length_c   1.000
_cell.angle_alpha   90.00
_cell.angle_beta   90.00
_cell.angle_gamma   90.00
#
_symmetry.space_group_name_H-M   'P 1'
#
loop_
_entity.id
_entity.type
_entity.pdbx_description
1 polymer ?
#
loop_
_entity_poly.entity_id
_entity_poly.type
_entity_poly.pdbx_seq_one_letter_code
_entity_poly.pdbx_strand_id
1 'polypeptide(L)'
;SAYASVSTPYDVATVIDADSDRHGIVTPDGLMNPNHFLAVAIEYLFTHRPGWGKDCAVGKTLVSSSLIDRVVASIGRKLVEVPVGFKHFVPGLLDGSVGFGGEESAGASFLRFDGGVWTTDKDGLILALLASEIIAVTGKSPSQLHLEQVERFGASAYARIDAAATKEEKAKLAALSPEDVTATELAGEPIEQRLVRAPGNDAPIGGLKVTTKDAWFAARPSGTEDVYKIYAESFLGEEHLKEVQKEAKSVVSAALAN
;
A
#
# COMPACT_ATOMS: atom_id res chain seq x y z
N SER A 1 -11.37 10.68 19.90
CA SER A 1 -11.31 11.00 18.47
C SER A 1 -12.22 12.17 18.17
N ALA A 2 -11.91 12.95 17.13
CA ALA A 2 -12.77 14.09 16.72
C ALA A 2 -14.22 13.64 16.44
N TYR A 3 -14.41 12.42 15.96
CA TYR A 3 -15.73 11.83 15.69
C TYR A 3 -16.55 11.62 16.97
N ALA A 4 -15.93 11.21 18.07
CA ALA A 4 -16.61 10.93 19.34
C ALA A 4 -17.10 12.20 20.07
N SER A 5 -16.66 13.39 19.68
CA SER A 5 -17.04 14.68 20.29
C SER A 5 -18.20 15.39 19.59
N VAL A 6 -18.76 14.84 18.52
CA VAL A 6 -19.82 15.45 17.72
C VAL A 6 -21.19 14.96 18.20
N SER A 7 -22.08 15.87 18.52
CA SER A 7 -23.43 15.55 19.00
C SER A 7 -24.39 15.03 17.93
N THR A 8 -24.05 15.20 16.65
CA THR A 8 -24.82 14.70 15.49
C THR A 8 -23.97 13.65 14.78
N PRO A 9 -24.47 12.41 14.56
CA PRO A 9 -23.73 11.40 13.85
C PRO A 9 -23.57 11.81 12.38
N TYR A 10 -22.32 11.76 11.89
CA TYR A 10 -22.02 11.88 10.46
C TYR A 10 -21.76 10.49 9.90
N ASP A 11 -22.05 10.28 8.61
CA ASP A 11 -21.75 9.03 7.92
C ASP A 11 -20.23 8.85 7.70
N VAL A 12 -19.54 9.97 7.55
CA VAL A 12 -18.08 10.03 7.37
C VAL A 12 -17.52 11.37 7.86
N ALA A 13 -16.34 11.34 8.44
CA ALA A 13 -15.52 12.54 8.64
C ALA A 13 -14.18 12.31 7.91
N THR A 14 -13.64 13.39 7.36
CA THR A 14 -12.39 13.34 6.59
C THR A 14 -11.37 14.31 7.17
N VAL A 15 -10.11 13.92 7.14
CA VAL A 15 -8.98 14.73 7.61
C VAL A 15 -7.94 14.76 6.50
N ILE A 16 -7.31 15.90 6.34
CA ILE A 16 -6.14 16.08 5.46
C ILE A 16 -5.00 16.65 6.29
N ASP A 17 -3.77 16.42 5.89
CA ASP A 17 -2.60 17.03 6.51
C ASP A 17 -2.36 18.46 6.00
N ALA A 18 -1.31 19.12 6.47
CA ALA A 18 -1.12 20.56 6.28
C ALA A 18 -0.91 20.97 4.81
N ASP A 19 -0.32 20.10 3.99
CA ASP A 19 -0.11 20.31 2.56
C ASP A 19 -1.16 19.59 1.69
N SER A 20 -2.16 18.97 2.35
CA SER A 20 -3.34 18.35 1.72
C SER A 20 -3.04 17.20 0.76
N ASP A 21 -1.86 16.60 0.86
CA ASP A 21 -1.44 15.49 -0.01
C ASP A 21 -1.86 14.12 0.52
N ARG A 22 -2.26 14.02 1.80
CA ARG A 22 -2.70 12.78 2.47
C ARG A 22 -4.08 12.93 3.09
N HIS A 23 -4.77 11.79 3.16
CA HIS A 23 -6.15 11.71 3.68
C HIS A 23 -6.24 10.86 4.94
N GLY A 24 -7.25 11.16 5.76
CA GLY A 24 -7.75 10.27 6.80
C GLY A 24 -9.26 10.13 6.67
N ILE A 25 -9.75 8.90 6.64
CA ILE A 25 -11.18 8.59 6.54
C ILE A 25 -11.65 8.02 7.88
N VAL A 26 -12.60 8.69 8.49
CA VAL A 26 -13.19 8.31 9.77
C VAL A 26 -14.65 7.95 9.54
N THR A 27 -15.00 6.70 9.79
CA THR A 27 -16.36 6.18 9.74
C THR A 27 -16.92 6.01 11.14
N PRO A 28 -18.18 5.62 11.34
CA PRO A 28 -18.69 5.24 12.65
C PRO A 28 -17.84 4.19 13.38
N ASP A 29 -17.15 3.33 12.63
CA ASP A 29 -16.28 2.28 13.18
C ASP A 29 -14.88 2.81 13.58
N GLY A 30 -14.58 4.08 13.31
CA GLY A 30 -13.32 4.73 13.64
C GLY A 30 -12.48 5.16 12.43
N LEU A 31 -11.22 5.51 12.69
CA LEU A 31 -10.25 5.87 11.66
C LEU A 31 -9.83 4.63 10.88
N MET A 32 -10.04 4.65 9.58
CA MET A 32 -9.62 3.57 8.69
C MET A 32 -8.09 3.53 8.52
N ASN A 33 -7.53 2.33 8.45
CA ASN A 33 -6.18 2.14 7.94
C ASN A 33 -6.12 2.61 6.47
N PRO A 34 -5.12 3.43 6.06
CA PRO A 34 -5.00 3.89 4.68
C PRO A 34 -5.00 2.76 3.65
N ASN A 35 -4.29 1.65 3.90
CA ASN A 35 -4.29 0.50 2.99
C ASN A 35 -5.70 -0.06 2.74
N HIS A 36 -6.53 -0.10 3.79
CA HIS A 36 -7.91 -0.58 3.69
C HIS A 36 -8.77 0.36 2.84
N PHE A 37 -8.65 1.68 3.09
CA PHE A 37 -9.38 2.65 2.27
C PHE A 37 -8.91 2.65 0.81
N LEU A 38 -7.60 2.55 0.56
CA LEU A 38 -7.08 2.45 -0.81
C LEU A 38 -7.64 1.23 -1.55
N ALA A 39 -7.73 0.07 -0.89
CA ALA A 39 -8.31 -1.14 -1.49
C ALA A 39 -9.79 -0.92 -1.87
N VAL A 40 -10.58 -0.30 -0.98
CA VAL A 40 -11.99 0.07 -1.24
C VAL A 40 -12.09 1.08 -2.37
N ALA A 41 -11.28 2.13 -2.36
CA ALA A 41 -11.25 3.16 -3.39
C ALA A 41 -10.94 2.59 -4.77
N ILE A 42 -9.95 1.71 -4.85
CA ILE A 42 -9.57 1.02 -6.10
C ILE A 42 -10.74 0.20 -6.64
N GLU A 43 -11.33 -0.68 -5.83
CA GLU A 43 -12.46 -1.50 -6.29
C GLU A 43 -13.63 -0.65 -6.75
N TYR A 44 -13.98 0.39 -5.99
CA TYR A 44 -15.05 1.30 -6.34
C TYR A 44 -14.75 2.05 -7.65
N LEU A 45 -13.61 2.69 -7.77
CA LEU A 45 -13.25 3.48 -8.96
C LEU A 45 -13.27 2.64 -10.24
N PHE A 46 -12.62 1.48 -10.23
CA PHE A 46 -12.51 0.64 -11.43
C PHE A 46 -13.80 -0.08 -11.81
N THR A 47 -14.81 -0.09 -10.94
CA THR A 47 -16.16 -0.59 -11.24
C THR A 47 -17.17 0.53 -11.53
N HIS A 48 -16.88 1.80 -11.17
CA HIS A 48 -17.80 2.93 -11.32
C HIS A 48 -17.25 4.05 -12.25
N ARG A 49 -16.18 3.80 -12.99
CA ARG A 49 -15.62 4.75 -13.97
C ARG A 49 -15.64 4.14 -15.38
N PRO A 50 -16.80 4.16 -16.08
CA PRO A 50 -16.93 3.51 -17.39
C PRO A 50 -16.07 4.17 -18.48
N GLY A 51 -15.64 5.42 -18.29
CA GLY A 51 -14.71 6.12 -19.19
C GLY A 51 -13.26 5.63 -19.11
N TRP A 52 -12.91 4.82 -18.08
CA TRP A 52 -11.56 4.31 -17.96
C TRP A 52 -11.34 3.07 -18.84
N GLY A 53 -10.28 3.11 -19.64
CA GLY A 53 -9.94 2.01 -20.56
C GLY A 53 -9.79 0.66 -19.84
N LYS A 54 -10.08 -0.43 -20.56
CA LYS A 54 -9.97 -1.79 -20.00
C LYS A 54 -8.55 -2.13 -19.56
N ASP A 55 -7.55 -1.58 -20.24
CA ASP A 55 -6.13 -1.79 -19.97
C ASP A 55 -5.56 -0.83 -18.91
N CYS A 56 -6.40 0.09 -18.40
CA CYS A 56 -6.03 1.02 -17.35
C CYS A 56 -5.66 0.25 -16.08
N ALA A 57 -4.42 0.45 -15.62
CA ALA A 57 -3.81 -0.29 -14.51
C ALA A 57 -4.02 0.39 -13.16
N VAL A 58 -3.82 -0.37 -12.09
CA VAL A 58 -3.74 0.13 -10.71
C VAL A 58 -2.28 0.22 -10.30
N GLY A 59 -1.86 1.40 -9.81
CA GLY A 59 -0.53 1.63 -9.25
C GLY A 59 -0.53 1.55 -7.72
N LYS A 60 0.43 0.81 -7.15
CA LYS A 60 0.72 0.82 -5.71
C LYS A 60 2.23 0.82 -5.45
N THR A 61 2.65 1.27 -4.25
CA THR A 61 4.04 1.08 -3.83
C THR A 61 4.27 -0.35 -3.32
N LEU A 62 5.51 -0.81 -3.42
CA LEU A 62 5.90 -2.16 -2.97
C LEU A 62 5.67 -2.42 -1.47
N VAL A 63 5.48 -1.38 -0.67
CA VAL A 63 5.20 -1.46 0.77
C VAL A 63 3.71 -1.28 1.12
N SER A 64 2.86 -1.02 0.12
CA SER A 64 1.41 -1.02 0.30
C SER A 64 0.86 -2.45 0.42
N SER A 65 -0.30 -2.60 1.06
CA SER A 65 -0.92 -3.91 1.34
C SER A 65 -1.12 -4.78 0.11
N SER A 66 -0.91 -6.08 0.24
CA SER A 66 -1.25 -7.10 -0.75
C SER A 66 -2.76 -7.39 -0.83
N LEU A 67 -3.58 -6.81 0.05
CA LEU A 67 -5.03 -6.77 -0.15
C LEU A 67 -5.37 -6.09 -1.48
N ILE A 68 -4.61 -5.04 -1.85
CA ILE A 68 -4.76 -4.37 -3.15
C ILE A 68 -4.53 -5.34 -4.30
N ASP A 69 -3.52 -6.24 -4.20
CA ASP A 69 -3.24 -7.25 -5.23
C ASP A 69 -4.44 -8.18 -5.44
N ARG A 70 -5.03 -8.66 -4.32
CA ARG A 70 -6.20 -9.55 -4.33
C ARG A 70 -7.42 -8.85 -4.95
N VAL A 71 -7.66 -7.59 -4.58
CA VAL A 71 -8.72 -6.75 -5.17
C VAL A 71 -8.50 -6.55 -6.66
N VAL A 72 -7.30 -6.12 -7.07
CA VAL A 72 -6.97 -5.85 -8.49
C VAL A 72 -7.14 -7.10 -9.35
N ALA A 73 -6.69 -8.26 -8.85
CA ALA A 73 -6.90 -9.54 -9.51
C ALA A 73 -8.38 -9.87 -9.68
N SER A 74 -9.21 -9.63 -8.63
CA SER A 74 -10.65 -9.94 -8.64
C SER A 74 -11.44 -9.12 -9.65
N ILE A 75 -11.01 -7.88 -9.92
CA ILE A 75 -11.65 -7.00 -10.91
C ILE A 75 -11.00 -7.09 -12.31
N GLY A 76 -10.06 -8.04 -12.49
CA GLY A 76 -9.41 -8.32 -13.78
C GLY A 76 -8.57 -7.18 -14.31
N ARG A 77 -7.92 -6.39 -13.44
CA ARG A 77 -7.06 -5.27 -13.83
C ARG A 77 -5.58 -5.63 -13.68
N LYS A 78 -4.74 -4.87 -14.37
CA LYS A 78 -3.29 -4.97 -14.24
C LYS A 78 -2.81 -4.21 -13.00
N LEU A 79 -1.91 -4.81 -12.23
CA LEU A 79 -1.20 -4.16 -11.14
C LEU A 79 0.16 -3.64 -11.61
N VAL A 80 0.49 -2.42 -11.21
CA VAL A 80 1.81 -1.78 -11.42
C VAL A 80 2.39 -1.48 -10.04
N GLU A 81 3.17 -2.42 -9.50
CA GLU A 81 3.89 -2.25 -8.24
C GLU A 81 5.22 -1.55 -8.49
N VAL A 82 5.44 -0.40 -7.84
CA VAL A 82 6.60 0.48 -8.05
C VAL A 82 7.35 0.72 -6.72
N PRO A 83 8.60 1.24 -6.76
CA PRO A 83 9.28 1.70 -5.55
C PRO A 83 8.49 2.80 -4.83
N VAL A 84 8.79 3.02 -3.56
CA VAL A 84 8.21 4.15 -2.80
C VAL A 84 8.59 5.48 -3.45
N GLY A 85 7.58 6.33 -3.60
CA GLY A 85 7.68 7.65 -4.19
C GLY A 85 6.68 7.88 -5.31
N PHE A 86 5.81 8.84 -5.12
CA PHE A 86 4.67 9.11 -6.01
C PHE A 86 5.08 9.39 -7.46
N LYS A 87 6.31 9.93 -7.66
CA LYS A 87 6.89 10.18 -8.98
C LYS A 87 6.85 8.99 -9.95
N HIS A 88 6.80 7.77 -9.43
CA HIS A 88 6.75 6.55 -10.24
C HIS A 88 5.40 6.32 -10.92
N PHE A 89 4.33 6.98 -10.43
CA PHE A 89 3.00 6.93 -11.05
C PHE A 89 2.80 8.01 -12.11
N VAL A 90 3.61 9.07 -12.12
CA VAL A 90 3.44 10.25 -12.96
C VAL A 90 3.29 9.92 -14.46
N PRO A 91 4.16 9.10 -15.08
CA PRO A 91 3.99 8.78 -16.50
C PRO A 91 2.65 8.13 -16.81
N GLY A 92 2.25 7.12 -16.01
CA GLY A 92 1.01 6.40 -16.24
C GLY A 92 -0.25 7.21 -15.93
N LEU A 93 -0.21 8.14 -14.97
CA LEU A 93 -1.32 9.07 -14.73
C LEU A 93 -1.44 10.09 -15.87
N LEU A 94 -0.32 10.55 -16.46
CA LEU A 94 -0.32 11.50 -17.56
C LEU A 94 -0.91 10.92 -18.85
N ASP A 95 -0.55 9.70 -19.18
CA ASP A 95 -0.99 9.04 -20.42
C ASP A 95 -2.27 8.19 -20.22
N GLY A 96 -2.79 8.09 -18.99
CA GLY A 96 -3.99 7.34 -18.67
C GLY A 96 -3.81 5.82 -18.61
N SER A 97 -2.59 5.31 -18.71
CA SER A 97 -2.30 3.87 -18.56
C SER A 97 -2.40 3.38 -17.11
N VAL A 98 -2.29 4.30 -16.14
CA VAL A 98 -2.55 4.06 -14.72
C VAL A 98 -3.71 4.92 -14.27
N GLY A 99 -4.80 4.30 -13.83
CA GLY A 99 -6.02 5.01 -13.39
C GLY A 99 -5.98 5.47 -11.94
N PHE A 100 -5.19 4.81 -11.13
CA PHE A 100 -5.02 5.08 -9.71
C PHE A 100 -3.57 4.82 -9.32
N GLY A 101 -2.96 5.73 -8.57
CA GLY A 101 -1.65 5.56 -7.93
C GLY A 101 -1.76 5.88 -6.44
N GLY A 102 -1.34 4.94 -5.57
CA GLY A 102 -1.47 5.11 -4.12
C GLY A 102 -0.32 4.56 -3.31
N GLU A 103 -0.12 5.18 -2.14
CA GLU A 103 0.90 4.86 -1.16
C GLU A 103 0.26 4.56 0.20
N GLU A 104 0.84 3.64 0.96
CA GLU A 104 0.39 3.25 2.31
C GLU A 104 0.41 4.43 3.30
N SER A 105 1.14 5.49 2.96
CA SER A 105 1.20 6.73 3.72
C SER A 105 -0.06 7.60 3.64
N ALA A 106 -1.13 7.10 3.00
CA ALA A 106 -2.39 7.77 2.74
C ALA A 106 -2.35 8.81 1.61
N GLY A 107 -1.33 8.80 0.76
CA GLY A 107 -1.26 9.65 -0.43
C GLY A 107 -1.71 8.89 -1.67
N ALA A 108 -2.63 9.46 -2.45
CA ALA A 108 -3.07 8.87 -3.70
C ALA A 108 -3.59 9.94 -4.67
N SER A 109 -3.68 9.54 -5.95
CA SER A 109 -4.39 10.28 -6.99
C SER A 109 -4.97 9.32 -8.00
N PHE A 110 -5.98 9.78 -8.75
CA PHE A 110 -6.65 8.98 -9.76
C PHE A 110 -7.18 9.85 -10.91
N LEU A 111 -7.50 9.22 -12.03
CA LEU A 111 -8.00 9.90 -13.23
C LEU A 111 -9.40 10.46 -13.00
N ARG A 112 -9.74 11.48 -13.79
CA ARG A 112 -11.10 12.04 -13.89
C ARG A 112 -12.08 11.01 -14.46
N PHE A 113 -13.38 11.33 -14.44
CA PHE A 113 -14.46 10.49 -14.99
C PHE A 113 -14.25 10.12 -16.47
N ASP A 114 -13.69 11.05 -17.23
CA ASP A 114 -13.44 10.90 -18.66
C ASP A 114 -12.14 10.15 -18.99
N GLY A 115 -11.40 9.71 -17.96
CA GLY A 115 -10.10 9.04 -18.09
C GLY A 115 -8.92 10.00 -18.29
N GLY A 116 -9.16 11.29 -18.27
CA GLY A 116 -8.08 12.28 -18.31
C GLY A 116 -7.38 12.44 -16.97
N VAL A 117 -6.11 12.88 -17.01
CA VAL A 117 -5.34 13.14 -15.79
C VAL A 117 -6.02 14.22 -14.94
N TRP A 118 -6.11 13.98 -13.64
CA TRP A 118 -6.49 15.00 -12.67
C TRP A 118 -5.25 15.80 -12.23
N THR A 119 -4.32 15.11 -11.57
CA THR A 119 -3.03 15.66 -11.16
C THR A 119 -1.98 14.56 -11.21
N THR A 120 -0.70 14.95 -11.21
CA THR A 120 0.45 14.04 -11.16
C THR A 120 1.09 13.98 -9.78
N ASP A 121 0.43 14.56 -8.78
CA ASP A 121 0.81 14.45 -7.38
C ASP A 121 -0.36 13.92 -6.54
N LYS A 122 -0.07 13.58 -5.30
CA LYS A 122 -1.06 13.13 -4.31
C LYS A 122 -2.07 14.24 -4.02
N ASP A 123 -3.32 13.88 -3.85
CA ASP A 123 -4.39 14.82 -3.52
C ASP A 123 -5.35 14.21 -2.48
N GLY A 124 -5.18 14.62 -1.22
CA GLY A 124 -6.03 14.16 -0.12
C GLY A 124 -7.48 14.61 -0.24
N LEU A 125 -7.75 15.74 -0.91
CA LEU A 125 -9.10 16.28 -1.07
C LEU A 125 -9.97 15.38 -1.96
N ILE A 126 -9.43 14.86 -3.05
CA ILE A 126 -10.22 13.97 -3.92
C ILE A 126 -10.52 12.64 -3.25
N LEU A 127 -9.63 12.15 -2.36
CA LEU A 127 -9.87 10.94 -1.56
C LEU A 127 -10.99 11.19 -0.52
N ALA A 128 -11.02 12.35 0.10
CA ALA A 128 -12.08 12.77 1.01
C ALA A 128 -13.44 12.86 0.29
N LEU A 129 -13.48 13.46 -0.90
CA LEU A 129 -14.68 13.50 -1.75
C LEU A 129 -15.11 12.12 -2.20
N LEU A 130 -14.16 11.25 -2.55
CA LEU A 130 -14.43 9.88 -2.95
C LEU A 130 -15.09 9.06 -1.83
N ALA A 131 -14.68 9.25 -0.58
CA ALA A 131 -15.33 8.59 0.56
C ALA A 131 -16.83 8.96 0.66
N SER A 132 -17.16 10.23 0.43
CA SER A 132 -18.54 10.71 0.39
C SER A 132 -19.31 10.16 -0.81
N GLU A 133 -18.69 10.12 -1.99
CA GLU A 133 -19.27 9.54 -3.21
C GLU A 133 -19.60 8.05 -3.01
N ILE A 134 -18.68 7.28 -2.43
CA ILE A 134 -18.88 5.85 -2.13
C ILE A 134 -20.15 5.65 -1.31
N ILE A 135 -20.35 6.43 -0.24
CA ILE A 135 -21.55 6.32 0.60
C ILE A 135 -22.80 6.71 -0.19
N ALA A 136 -22.76 7.80 -0.92
CA ALA A 136 -23.91 8.31 -1.68
C ALA A 136 -24.38 7.33 -2.76
N VAL A 137 -23.45 6.61 -3.38
CA VAL A 137 -23.74 5.68 -4.48
C VAL A 137 -24.09 4.29 -3.98
N THR A 138 -23.36 3.78 -2.98
CA THR A 138 -23.50 2.39 -2.52
C THR A 138 -24.44 2.23 -1.33
N GLY A 139 -24.71 3.30 -0.59
CA GLY A 139 -25.42 3.26 0.70
C GLY A 139 -24.60 2.62 1.83
N LYS A 140 -23.33 2.32 1.61
CA LYS A 140 -22.43 1.67 2.56
C LYS A 140 -21.24 2.57 2.90
N SER A 141 -20.79 2.53 4.14
CA SER A 141 -19.55 3.21 4.52
C SER A 141 -18.33 2.49 3.92
N PRO A 142 -17.19 3.20 3.73
CA PRO A 142 -15.95 2.55 3.32
C PRO A 142 -15.52 1.40 4.24
N SER A 143 -15.77 1.48 5.56
CA SER A 143 -15.48 0.36 6.48
C SER A 143 -16.34 -0.87 6.19
N GLN A 144 -17.62 -0.68 5.88
CA GLN A 144 -18.51 -1.80 5.53
C GLN A 144 -18.04 -2.48 4.23
N LEU A 145 -17.65 -1.71 3.22
CA LEU A 145 -17.08 -2.27 2.00
C LEU A 145 -15.76 -3.00 2.24
N HIS A 146 -14.93 -2.48 3.17
CA HIS A 146 -13.72 -3.17 3.57
C HIS A 146 -14.02 -4.52 4.26
N LEU A 147 -15.03 -4.59 5.11
CA LEU A 147 -15.45 -5.87 5.71
C LEU A 147 -15.88 -6.89 4.65
N GLU A 148 -16.57 -6.46 3.60
CA GLU A 148 -16.89 -7.33 2.46
C GLU A 148 -15.64 -7.80 1.69
N GLN A 149 -14.60 -6.97 1.62
CA GLN A 149 -13.30 -7.40 1.08
C GLN A 149 -12.62 -8.42 2.00
N VAL A 150 -12.68 -8.23 3.32
CA VAL A 150 -12.16 -9.19 4.30
C VAL A 150 -12.84 -10.56 4.19
N GLU A 151 -14.15 -10.59 3.98
CA GLU A 151 -14.89 -11.85 3.77
C GLU A 151 -14.43 -12.60 2.50
N ARG A 152 -14.08 -11.86 1.45
CA ARG A 152 -13.63 -12.45 0.16
C ARG A 152 -12.15 -12.81 0.13
N PHE A 153 -11.31 -12.00 0.74
CA PHE A 153 -9.86 -12.06 0.56
C PHE A 153 -9.07 -12.40 1.82
N GLY A 154 -9.73 -12.42 2.98
CA GLY A 154 -9.08 -12.58 4.28
C GLY A 154 -8.68 -11.25 4.91
N ALA A 155 -8.62 -11.22 6.24
CA ALA A 155 -8.09 -10.10 7.00
C ALA A 155 -6.57 -10.09 6.92
N SER A 156 -5.96 -8.91 6.71
CA SER A 156 -4.52 -8.75 6.82
C SER A 156 -4.13 -8.00 8.10
N ALA A 157 -3.06 -8.46 8.73
CA ALA A 157 -2.32 -7.74 9.76
C ALA A 157 -1.13 -7.07 9.11
N TYR A 158 -0.98 -5.75 9.30
CA TYR A 158 0.08 -4.94 8.69
C TYR A 158 0.73 -4.06 9.73
N ALA A 159 2.04 -4.04 9.78
CA ALA A 159 2.78 -3.12 10.64
C ALA A 159 4.15 -2.77 10.07
N ARG A 160 4.65 -1.60 10.48
CA ARG A 160 6.03 -1.16 10.24
C ARG A 160 6.80 -1.17 11.56
N ILE A 161 8.05 -1.63 11.51
CA ILE A 161 9.01 -1.50 12.58
C ILE A 161 10.28 -0.83 12.06
N ASP A 162 10.93 -0.06 12.93
CA ASP A 162 12.18 0.62 12.61
C ASP A 162 13.32 -0.08 13.38
N ALA A 163 14.47 -0.22 12.74
CA ALA A 163 15.67 -0.80 13.33
C ALA A 163 16.87 0.12 13.10
N ALA A 164 17.69 0.34 14.14
CA ALA A 164 18.87 1.18 14.05
C ALA A 164 19.84 0.64 12.98
N ALA A 165 20.43 1.56 12.21
CA ALA A 165 21.40 1.21 11.17
C ALA A 165 22.42 2.32 10.97
N THR A 166 23.68 1.94 10.80
CA THR A 166 24.75 2.83 10.39
C THR A 166 24.62 3.25 8.92
N LYS A 167 25.39 4.23 8.50
CA LYS A 167 25.42 4.64 7.07
C LYS A 167 25.90 3.50 6.18
N GLU A 168 26.86 2.74 6.63
CA GLU A 168 27.44 1.58 5.94
C GLU A 168 26.39 0.48 5.76
N GLU A 169 25.64 0.15 6.81
CA GLU A 169 24.55 -0.83 6.75
C GLU A 169 23.42 -0.36 5.82
N LYS A 170 23.07 0.93 5.88
CA LYS A 170 22.07 1.51 4.96
C LYS A 170 22.51 1.42 3.49
N ALA A 171 23.80 1.67 3.21
CA ALA A 171 24.37 1.55 1.88
C ALA A 171 24.39 0.09 1.39
N LYS A 172 24.80 -0.86 2.25
CA LYS A 172 24.73 -2.29 1.95
C LYS A 172 23.30 -2.73 1.66
N LEU A 173 22.32 -2.36 2.51
CA LEU A 173 20.91 -2.70 2.30
C LEU A 173 20.39 -2.21 0.95
N ALA A 174 20.76 -1.00 0.55
CA ALA A 174 20.36 -0.42 -0.74
C ALA A 174 21.01 -1.12 -1.94
N ALA A 175 22.13 -1.82 -1.74
CA ALA A 175 22.91 -2.49 -2.77
C ALA A 175 22.71 -4.01 -2.79
N LEU A 176 21.84 -4.57 -1.96
CA LEU A 176 21.59 -6.02 -1.91
C LEU A 176 21.15 -6.57 -3.27
N SER A 177 21.57 -7.82 -3.50
CA SER A 177 21.10 -8.66 -4.58
C SER A 177 20.14 -9.74 -4.03
N PRO A 178 19.30 -10.38 -4.85
CA PRO A 178 18.46 -11.48 -4.41
C PRO A 178 19.25 -12.67 -3.81
N GLU A 179 20.50 -12.86 -4.26
CA GLU A 179 21.40 -13.95 -3.87
C GLU A 179 21.94 -13.75 -2.44
N ASP A 180 21.96 -12.50 -1.95
CA ASP A 180 22.38 -12.23 -0.55
C ASP A 180 21.36 -12.75 0.46
N VAL A 181 20.14 -13.08 0.02
CA VAL A 181 19.10 -13.67 0.85
C VAL A 181 19.15 -15.18 0.74
N THR A 182 19.83 -15.83 1.66
CA THR A 182 20.01 -17.29 1.68
C THR A 182 18.84 -18.04 2.33
N ALA A 183 17.96 -17.36 3.07
CA ALA A 183 16.77 -17.96 3.67
C ALA A 183 15.86 -18.56 2.58
N THR A 184 15.31 -19.74 2.84
CA THR A 184 14.37 -20.45 1.94
C THR A 184 12.92 -20.34 2.40
N GLU A 185 12.71 -20.01 3.68
CA GLU A 185 11.41 -19.87 4.31
C GLU A 185 11.33 -18.54 5.06
N LEU A 186 10.11 -18.06 5.29
CA LEU A 186 9.77 -16.90 6.11
C LEU A 186 8.54 -17.25 6.94
N ALA A 187 8.67 -17.26 8.27
CA ALA A 187 7.60 -17.57 9.22
C ALA A 187 6.88 -18.90 8.90
N GLY A 188 7.66 -19.92 8.51
CA GLY A 188 7.16 -21.26 8.19
C GLY A 188 6.56 -21.43 6.79
N GLU A 189 6.60 -20.39 5.95
CA GLU A 189 6.16 -20.46 4.55
C GLU A 189 7.37 -20.40 3.59
N PRO A 190 7.36 -21.17 2.48
CA PRO A 190 8.40 -21.07 1.45
C PRO A 190 8.46 -19.65 0.86
N ILE A 191 9.67 -19.12 0.69
CA ILE A 191 9.88 -17.84 0.01
C ILE A 191 9.64 -18.03 -1.48
N GLU A 192 8.70 -17.25 -2.01
CA GLU A 192 8.35 -17.24 -3.45
C GLU A 192 9.21 -16.26 -4.25
N GLN A 193 9.45 -15.05 -3.69
CA GLN A 193 10.21 -14.02 -4.38
C GLN A 193 11.17 -13.27 -3.47
N ARG A 194 12.28 -12.84 -4.04
CA ARG A 194 13.29 -11.95 -3.45
C ARG A 194 13.51 -10.80 -4.43
N LEU A 195 12.98 -9.63 -4.12
CA LEU A 195 12.93 -8.51 -5.05
C LEU A 195 13.85 -7.39 -4.58
N VAL A 196 14.71 -6.93 -5.46
CA VAL A 196 15.52 -5.70 -5.32
C VAL A 196 15.16 -4.67 -6.40
N ARG A 197 14.27 -5.05 -7.33
CA ARG A 197 13.68 -4.19 -8.36
C ARG A 197 12.16 -4.35 -8.34
N ALA A 198 11.45 -3.27 -8.62
CA ALA A 198 10.00 -3.26 -8.59
C ALA A 198 9.42 -3.92 -9.86
N PRO A 199 8.46 -4.85 -9.73
CA PRO A 199 7.90 -5.57 -10.87
C PRO A 199 7.20 -4.69 -11.91
N GLY A 200 6.65 -3.54 -11.48
CA GLY A 200 5.84 -2.67 -12.33
C GLY A 200 6.64 -1.82 -13.31
N ASN A 201 7.87 -1.43 -12.98
CA ASN A 201 8.67 -0.52 -13.79
C ASN A 201 10.16 -0.85 -13.83
N ASP A 202 10.55 -1.98 -13.28
CA ASP A 202 11.95 -2.44 -13.18
C ASP A 202 12.90 -1.42 -12.51
N ALA A 203 12.38 -0.49 -11.72
CA ALA A 203 13.20 0.46 -10.99
C ALA A 203 13.78 -0.18 -9.72
N PRO A 204 15.01 0.18 -9.31
CA PRO A 204 15.61 -0.36 -8.09
C PRO A 204 14.78 0.08 -6.87
N ILE A 205 14.55 -0.87 -5.97
CA ILE A 205 13.81 -0.66 -4.71
C ILE A 205 14.65 0.18 -3.73
N GLY A 206 15.97 0.08 -3.82
CA GLY A 206 16.90 0.61 -2.82
C GLY A 206 16.77 -0.12 -1.48
N GLY A 207 16.58 -1.43 -1.53
CA GLY A 207 16.36 -2.34 -0.40
C GLY A 207 15.91 -3.70 -0.91
N LEU A 208 15.21 -4.43 -0.07
CA LEU A 208 14.79 -5.82 -0.31
C LEU A 208 13.30 -5.98 -0.01
N LYS A 209 12.58 -6.72 -0.86
CA LYS A 209 11.26 -7.28 -0.55
C LYS A 209 11.31 -8.80 -0.67
N VAL A 210 10.77 -9.51 0.32
CA VAL A 210 10.63 -10.97 0.32
C VAL A 210 9.15 -11.30 0.46
N THR A 211 8.66 -12.22 -0.36
CA THR A 211 7.26 -12.63 -0.35
C THR A 211 7.12 -14.12 -0.16
N THR A 212 6.06 -14.53 0.51
CA THR A 212 5.53 -15.89 0.58
C THR A 212 4.09 -15.87 0.04
N LYS A 213 3.38 -16.97 0.16
CA LYS A 213 1.98 -17.07 -0.25
C LYS A 213 1.05 -16.11 0.52
N ASP A 214 1.20 -16.04 1.84
CA ASP A 214 0.27 -15.30 2.69
C ASP A 214 0.95 -14.19 3.53
N ALA A 215 2.24 -13.94 3.30
CA ALA A 215 2.98 -12.89 4.00
C ALA A 215 4.08 -12.26 3.12
N TRP A 216 4.55 -11.11 3.54
CA TRP A 216 5.72 -10.46 2.97
C TRP A 216 6.36 -9.50 3.96
N PHE A 217 7.63 -9.18 3.73
CA PHE A 217 8.26 -8.00 4.29
C PHE A 217 9.04 -7.22 3.24
N ALA A 218 9.21 -5.92 3.49
CA ALA A 218 10.12 -5.06 2.72
C ALA A 218 11.01 -4.27 3.68
N ALA A 219 12.32 -4.31 3.47
CA ALA A 219 13.30 -3.58 4.25
C ALA A 219 13.94 -2.48 3.41
N ARG A 220 13.94 -1.24 3.92
CA ARG A 220 14.48 -0.07 3.21
C ARG A 220 15.23 0.86 4.16
N PRO A 221 16.39 1.43 3.75
CA PRO A 221 17.05 2.47 4.51
C PRO A 221 16.17 3.72 4.61
N SER A 222 16.19 4.39 5.76
CA SER A 222 15.64 5.73 5.90
C SER A 222 16.59 6.75 5.24
N GLY A 223 16.03 7.69 4.46
CA GLY A 223 16.81 8.77 3.86
C GLY A 223 17.20 9.88 4.86
N THR A 224 16.47 10.00 5.96
CA THR A 224 16.58 11.11 6.92
C THR A 224 17.01 10.70 8.33
N GLU A 225 16.87 9.42 8.66
CA GLU A 225 17.13 8.89 10.01
C GLU A 225 18.17 7.76 9.95
N ASP A 226 18.86 7.50 11.07
CA ASP A 226 19.83 6.39 11.19
C ASP A 226 19.14 5.08 11.54
N VAL A 227 18.17 4.72 10.68
CA VAL A 227 17.40 3.48 10.78
C VAL A 227 17.15 2.90 9.38
N TYR A 228 16.83 1.61 9.32
CA TYR A 228 16.08 1.04 8.22
C TYR A 228 14.66 0.68 8.70
N LYS A 229 13.73 0.70 7.77
CA LYS A 229 12.31 0.44 8.02
C LYS A 229 11.95 -0.92 7.45
N ILE A 230 11.33 -1.76 8.28
CA ILE A 230 10.74 -3.03 7.86
C ILE A 230 9.23 -2.85 7.84
N TYR A 231 8.65 -2.96 6.67
CA TYR A 231 7.21 -3.09 6.46
C TYR A 231 6.89 -4.57 6.35
N ALA A 232 5.85 -5.03 7.00
CA ALA A 232 5.45 -6.42 6.94
C ALA A 232 3.93 -6.56 6.96
N GLU A 233 3.43 -7.60 6.31
CA GLU A 233 2.02 -7.97 6.28
C GLU A 233 1.87 -9.49 6.34
N SER A 234 0.81 -9.93 6.99
CA SER A 234 0.40 -11.34 7.02
C SER A 234 -1.12 -11.47 6.94
N PHE A 235 -1.60 -12.40 6.12
CA PHE A 235 -3.00 -12.84 6.08
C PHE A 235 -3.30 -14.01 7.05
N LEU A 236 -2.32 -14.42 7.84
CA LEU A 236 -2.45 -15.46 8.87
C LEU A 236 -2.59 -14.86 10.30
N GLY A 237 -2.82 -13.54 10.39
CA GLY A 237 -3.10 -12.83 11.63
C GLY A 237 -1.88 -12.24 12.33
N GLU A 238 -2.15 -11.58 13.46
CA GLU A 238 -1.19 -10.76 14.21
C GLU A 238 0.03 -11.56 14.75
N GLU A 239 -0.20 -12.78 15.24
CA GLU A 239 0.90 -13.60 15.78
C GLU A 239 1.85 -14.03 14.65
N HIS A 240 1.33 -14.39 13.48
CA HIS A 240 2.15 -14.70 12.33
C HIS A 240 2.90 -13.43 11.83
N LEU A 241 2.27 -12.26 11.85
CA LEU A 241 2.93 -11.00 11.51
C LEU A 241 4.14 -10.74 12.41
N LYS A 242 4.03 -11.00 13.72
CA LYS A 242 5.15 -10.85 14.66
C LYS A 242 6.32 -11.79 14.33
N GLU A 243 6.04 -13.03 13.92
CA GLU A 243 7.06 -13.96 13.49
C GLU A 243 7.72 -13.50 12.18
N VAL A 244 6.92 -13.06 11.20
CA VAL A 244 7.43 -12.43 9.96
C VAL A 244 8.37 -11.26 10.26
N GLN A 245 8.00 -10.37 11.18
CA GLN A 245 8.84 -9.23 11.55
C GLN A 245 10.14 -9.65 12.25
N LYS A 246 10.10 -10.66 13.11
CA LYS A 246 11.26 -11.20 13.80
C LYS A 246 12.23 -11.84 12.81
N GLU A 247 11.72 -12.68 11.92
CA GLU A 247 12.54 -13.33 10.90
C GLU A 247 13.06 -12.34 9.85
N ALA A 248 12.28 -11.33 9.47
CA ALA A 248 12.72 -10.25 8.59
C ALA A 248 13.99 -9.55 9.12
N LYS A 249 14.04 -9.26 10.43
CA LYS A 249 15.26 -8.72 11.06
C LYS A 249 16.44 -9.66 10.91
N SER A 250 16.23 -10.95 11.11
CA SER A 250 17.29 -11.96 11.00
C SER A 250 17.80 -12.09 9.56
N VAL A 251 16.89 -12.12 8.58
CA VAL A 251 17.22 -12.18 7.15
C VAL A 251 18.02 -10.95 6.73
N VAL A 252 17.58 -9.76 7.13
CA VAL A 252 18.30 -8.50 6.81
C VAL A 252 19.67 -8.49 7.49
N SER A 253 19.75 -8.86 8.77
CA SER A 253 21.04 -8.90 9.48
C SER A 253 22.03 -9.88 8.85
N ALA A 254 21.57 -11.05 8.42
CA ALA A 254 22.39 -12.04 7.74
C ALA A 254 22.90 -11.53 6.38
N ALA A 255 22.02 -10.88 5.60
CA ALA A 255 22.38 -10.30 4.31
C ALA A 255 23.38 -9.12 4.45
N LEU A 256 23.30 -8.36 5.54
CA LEU A 256 24.25 -7.27 5.82
C LEU A 256 25.60 -7.75 6.34
N ALA A 257 25.69 -8.96 6.89
CA ALA A 257 26.92 -9.54 7.41
C ALA A 257 27.84 -10.10 6.31
N ASN A 258 27.26 -10.47 5.18
CA ASN A 258 27.98 -10.96 3.99
C ASN A 258 28.55 -9.76 3.19
#